data_3ae13c68d31232ee99dac1007dc457c2
#
_entry.id   3ae13c68d31232ee99dac1007dc457c2
#
_cell.length_a   1.000
_cell.length_b   1.000
_cell.length_c   1.000
_cell.angle_alpha   90.00
_cell.angle_beta   90.00
_cell.angle_gamma   90.00
#
_symmetry.space_group_name_H-M   'P 1'
#
loop_
_entity.id
_entity.type
_entity.pdbx_description
1 polymer ?
#
loop_
_entity_poly.entity_id
_entity_poly.type
_entity_poly.pdbx_seq_one_letter_code
_entity_poly.pdbx_strand_id
1 'polypeptide(L)'
;GMALGSLLADYGARRVTYCDQLPFKAIGEAAFLGYGFDLQRFNEVMAGRARFVNTRSRGAFADYATVKVPGGGELASAWEVNRTYVETDVLVSLGKLKSHVSGGITGGMKNLFGIPPSSLYGDDLKQEPSEDALDYRGATMHACTRKPFTSADYFNGKSVEGDHGFNVPRFIVDLNSAFPIHLVVLDAISVIQTAE
;
A
#
# COMPACT_ATOMS: atom_id res chain seq x y z
N GLY A 1 -5.48 4.21 -15.02
CA GLY A 1 -5.02 2.83 -14.79
C GLY A 1 -4.97 2.01 -16.07
N MET A 2 -6.11 1.83 -16.76
CA MET A 2 -6.22 0.97 -17.96
C MET A 2 -5.26 1.37 -19.08
N ALA A 3 -5.26 2.63 -19.50
CA ALA A 3 -4.37 3.11 -20.57
C ALA A 3 -2.89 2.88 -20.28
N LEU A 4 -2.47 3.11 -19.03
CA LEU A 4 -1.09 2.83 -18.60
C LEU A 4 -0.79 1.33 -18.67
N GLY A 5 -1.71 0.48 -18.21
CA GLY A 5 -1.52 -0.97 -18.28
C GLY A 5 -1.44 -1.49 -19.72
N SER A 6 -2.27 -0.97 -20.63
CA SER A 6 -2.19 -1.28 -22.06
C SER A 6 -0.80 -0.91 -22.62
N LEU A 7 -0.35 0.30 -22.34
CA LEU A 7 0.98 0.76 -22.75
C LEU A 7 2.10 -0.16 -22.26
N LEU A 8 2.08 -0.52 -20.97
CA LEU A 8 3.07 -1.45 -20.41
C LEU A 8 3.02 -2.83 -21.09
N ALA A 9 1.82 -3.32 -21.40
CA ALA A 9 1.65 -4.57 -22.12
C ALA A 9 2.22 -4.49 -23.56
N ASP A 10 2.02 -3.38 -24.25
CA ASP A 10 2.55 -3.12 -25.60
C ASP A 10 4.09 -3.05 -25.59
N TYR A 11 4.68 -2.53 -24.51
CA TYR A 11 6.13 -2.52 -24.31
C TYR A 11 6.70 -3.81 -23.71
N GLY A 12 5.92 -4.89 -23.70
CA GLY A 12 6.42 -6.22 -23.40
C GLY A 12 6.24 -6.71 -21.97
N ALA A 13 5.48 -6.01 -21.14
CA ALA A 13 5.13 -6.55 -19.82
C ALA A 13 4.32 -7.83 -19.98
N ARG A 14 4.83 -8.91 -19.38
CA ARG A 14 4.17 -10.23 -19.45
C ARG A 14 2.92 -10.28 -18.56
N ARG A 15 2.88 -9.46 -17.52
CA ARG A 15 1.78 -9.33 -16.57
C ARG A 15 1.76 -7.91 -16.02
N VAL A 16 0.59 -7.33 -15.90
CA VAL A 16 0.35 -6.05 -15.22
C VAL A 16 -0.56 -6.31 -14.05
N THR A 17 -0.02 -6.15 -12.84
CA THR A 17 -0.77 -6.42 -11.60
C THR A 17 -1.20 -5.11 -10.96
N TYR A 18 -2.49 -4.96 -10.76
CA TYR A 18 -3.09 -3.85 -10.01
C TYR A 18 -3.22 -4.27 -8.55
N CYS A 19 -2.54 -3.56 -7.68
CA CYS A 19 -2.51 -3.81 -6.25
C CYS A 19 -3.13 -2.65 -5.49
N ASP A 20 -4.04 -2.96 -4.57
CA ASP A 20 -4.55 -2.00 -3.60
C ASP A 20 -5.03 -2.72 -2.34
N GLN A 21 -5.13 -2.02 -1.23
CA GLN A 21 -5.76 -2.51 -0.01
C GLN A 21 -7.20 -2.01 0.06
N LEU A 22 -8.09 -2.78 -0.52
CA LEU A 22 -9.51 -2.43 -0.58
C LEU A 22 -10.19 -2.81 0.75
N PRO A 23 -11.04 -1.93 1.31
CA PRO A 23 -11.63 -2.12 2.64
C PRO A 23 -12.68 -3.23 2.72
N PHE A 24 -13.06 -3.83 1.61
CA PHE A 24 -14.03 -4.93 1.63
C PHE A 24 -13.42 -6.21 2.21
N LYS A 25 -14.22 -6.91 3.01
CA LYS A 25 -13.96 -8.32 3.37
C LYS A 25 -13.88 -9.22 2.16
N ALA A 26 -14.43 -8.77 1.03
CA ALA A 26 -14.33 -9.47 -0.23
C ALA A 26 -12.90 -9.40 -0.74
N ILE A 27 -12.45 -10.41 -1.05
CA ILE A 27 -11.23 -11.06 -1.15
C ILE A 27 -10.92 -11.21 -2.63
N GLY A 28 -9.69 -10.88 -3.02
CA GLY A 28 -9.22 -11.03 -4.39
C GLY A 28 -9.85 -10.02 -5.35
N GLU A 29 -10.05 -10.45 -6.58
CA GLU A 29 -10.54 -9.59 -7.68
C GLU A 29 -11.95 -9.01 -7.44
N ALA A 30 -12.81 -9.73 -6.73
CA ALA A 30 -14.17 -9.28 -6.43
C ALA A 30 -14.21 -7.92 -5.71
N ALA A 31 -13.19 -7.59 -4.94
CA ALA A 31 -13.09 -6.29 -4.28
C ALA A 31 -12.98 -5.14 -5.30
N PHE A 32 -12.25 -5.35 -6.39
CA PHE A 32 -12.09 -4.34 -7.45
C PHE A 32 -13.41 -4.10 -8.22
N LEU A 33 -14.21 -5.14 -8.45
CA LEU A 33 -15.55 -4.98 -9.03
C LEU A 33 -16.43 -4.07 -8.18
N GLY A 34 -16.38 -4.21 -6.86
CA GLY A 34 -17.11 -3.34 -5.93
C GLY A 34 -16.71 -1.86 -6.01
N TYR A 35 -15.51 -1.56 -6.49
CA TYR A 35 -15.03 -0.20 -6.76
C TYR A 35 -15.26 0.25 -8.22
N GLY A 36 -16.00 -0.52 -9.00
CA GLY A 36 -16.35 -0.17 -10.37
C GLY A 36 -15.23 -0.42 -11.40
N PHE A 37 -14.25 -1.27 -11.08
CA PHE A 37 -13.28 -1.71 -12.08
C PHE A 37 -13.94 -2.70 -13.03
N ASP A 38 -13.90 -2.42 -14.32
CA ASP A 38 -14.30 -3.34 -15.38
C ASP A 38 -13.15 -4.31 -15.69
N LEU A 39 -13.07 -5.39 -14.92
CA LEU A 39 -11.98 -6.38 -15.04
C LEU A 39 -11.93 -7.03 -16.42
N GLN A 40 -13.10 -7.24 -17.04
CA GLN A 40 -13.17 -7.80 -18.38
C GLN A 40 -12.51 -6.84 -19.38
N ARG A 41 -12.86 -5.56 -19.34
CA ARG A 41 -12.30 -4.54 -20.21
C ARG A 41 -10.78 -4.38 -20.01
N PHE A 42 -10.31 -4.44 -18.77
CA PHE A 42 -8.86 -4.43 -18.51
C PHE A 42 -8.17 -5.63 -19.16
N ASN A 43 -8.73 -6.82 -19.06
CA ASN A 43 -8.17 -8.02 -19.68
C ASN A 43 -8.22 -7.97 -21.21
N GLU A 44 -9.29 -7.46 -21.80
CA GLU A 44 -9.39 -7.27 -23.25
C GLU A 44 -8.27 -6.38 -23.80
N VAL A 45 -8.11 -5.17 -23.22
CA VAL A 45 -7.11 -4.19 -23.70
C VAL A 45 -5.67 -4.60 -23.42
N MET A 46 -5.44 -5.51 -22.47
CA MET A 46 -4.11 -6.03 -22.12
C MET A 46 -3.88 -7.49 -22.59
N ALA A 47 -4.74 -8.00 -23.45
CA ALA A 47 -4.64 -9.35 -24.00
C ALA A 47 -4.48 -10.43 -22.90
N GLY A 48 -5.30 -10.37 -21.85
CA GLY A 48 -5.31 -11.32 -20.75
C GLY A 48 -4.17 -11.16 -19.73
N ARG A 49 -3.39 -10.09 -19.80
CA ARG A 49 -2.23 -9.88 -18.93
C ARG A 49 -2.55 -9.10 -17.63
N ALA A 50 -3.78 -8.61 -17.48
CA ALA A 50 -4.20 -7.91 -16.28
C ALA A 50 -4.40 -8.90 -15.12
N ARG A 51 -3.95 -8.51 -13.94
CA ARG A 51 -4.22 -9.21 -12.68
C ARG A 51 -4.60 -8.18 -11.61
N PHE A 52 -5.50 -8.56 -10.73
CA PHE A 52 -5.94 -7.71 -9.62
C PHE A 52 -5.68 -8.43 -8.30
N VAL A 53 -5.02 -7.75 -7.37
CA VAL A 53 -4.67 -8.32 -6.07
C VAL A 53 -5.07 -7.35 -4.97
N ASN A 54 -6.00 -7.77 -4.12
CA ASN A 54 -6.24 -7.08 -2.86
C ASN A 54 -5.13 -7.45 -1.87
N THR A 55 -4.20 -6.52 -1.67
CA THR A 55 -3.00 -6.74 -0.87
C THR A 55 -3.24 -6.63 0.64
N ARG A 56 -4.48 -6.56 1.08
CA ARG A 56 -4.84 -6.57 2.49
C ARG A 56 -4.40 -7.85 3.22
N SER A 57 -4.25 -8.95 2.48
CA SER A 57 -3.67 -10.22 2.95
C SER A 57 -4.36 -10.79 4.19
N ARG A 58 -5.67 -11.08 4.10
CA ARG A 58 -6.45 -11.59 5.24
C ARG A 58 -6.92 -13.02 5.08
N GLY A 59 -6.98 -13.73 6.20
CA GLY A 59 -7.55 -15.08 6.30
C GLY A 59 -6.90 -16.04 5.31
N ALA A 60 -7.70 -16.76 4.52
CA ALA A 60 -7.23 -17.69 3.50
C ALA A 60 -6.41 -17.04 2.36
N PHE A 61 -6.37 -15.72 2.29
CA PHE A 61 -5.63 -14.93 1.30
C PHE A 61 -4.41 -14.24 1.90
N ALA A 62 -4.06 -14.58 3.14
CA ALA A 62 -2.82 -14.15 3.76
C ALA A 62 -1.64 -14.70 2.97
N ASP A 63 -0.88 -13.81 2.35
CA ASP A 63 0.31 -14.13 1.59
C ASP A 63 1.35 -13.05 1.84
N TYR A 64 2.27 -13.35 2.75
CA TYR A 64 3.26 -12.39 3.22
C TYR A 64 4.66 -12.74 2.75
N ALA A 65 5.48 -11.70 2.58
CA ALA A 65 6.91 -11.80 2.45
C ALA A 65 7.58 -10.70 3.25
N THR A 66 8.72 -11.00 3.83
CA THR A 66 9.53 -10.03 4.59
C THR A 66 10.53 -9.37 3.67
N VAL A 67 10.57 -8.04 3.65
CA VAL A 67 11.51 -7.24 2.89
C VAL A 67 12.36 -6.41 3.85
N LYS A 68 13.68 -6.58 3.77
CA LYS A 68 14.63 -5.79 4.56
C LYS A 68 14.73 -4.38 4.01
N VAL A 69 14.84 -3.41 4.92
CA VAL A 69 15.13 -2.02 4.56
C VAL A 69 16.65 -1.86 4.45
N PRO A 70 17.18 -1.41 3.30
CA PRO A 70 18.60 -1.14 3.16
C PRO A 70 19.08 -0.14 4.21
N GLY A 71 20.20 -0.44 4.86
CA GLY A 71 20.73 0.41 5.93
C GLY A 71 20.03 0.27 7.29
N GLY A 72 19.01 -0.59 7.40
CA GLY A 72 18.33 -0.88 8.67
C GLY A 72 17.09 -0.04 8.95
N GLY A 73 16.78 0.93 8.09
CA GLY A 73 15.60 1.79 8.21
C GLY A 73 15.63 2.79 9.36
N GLU A 74 14.71 3.75 9.31
CA GLU A 74 14.52 4.77 10.35
C GLU A 74 13.61 4.25 11.49
N LEU A 75 12.60 3.46 11.13
CA LEU A 75 11.60 2.92 12.06
C LEU A 75 11.55 1.40 12.07
N ALA A 76 11.84 0.76 10.96
CA ALA A 76 11.79 -0.68 10.84
C ALA A 76 12.94 -1.20 9.97
N SER A 77 13.65 -2.21 10.47
CA SER A 77 14.71 -2.87 9.69
C SER A 77 14.16 -3.77 8.58
N ALA A 78 12.87 -4.08 8.62
CA ALA A 78 12.16 -4.89 7.64
C ALA A 78 10.67 -4.59 7.64
N TRP A 79 9.99 -4.98 6.56
CA TRP A 79 8.54 -4.88 6.42
C TRP A 79 7.97 -6.22 5.97
N GLU A 80 6.87 -6.62 6.56
CA GLU A 80 6.04 -7.71 6.04
C GLU A 80 4.99 -7.12 5.11
N VAL A 81 4.95 -7.61 3.89
CA VAL A 81 4.09 -7.10 2.82
C VAL A 81 3.44 -8.24 2.06
N ASN A 82 2.41 -7.95 1.27
CA ASN A 82 1.92 -8.96 0.34
C ASN A 82 3.03 -9.37 -0.64
N ARG A 83 3.21 -10.68 -0.83
CA ARG A 83 4.26 -11.26 -1.68
C ARG A 83 4.28 -10.70 -3.11
N THR A 84 3.14 -10.28 -3.63
CA THR A 84 3.04 -9.70 -4.97
C THR A 84 3.98 -8.50 -5.17
N TYR A 85 4.23 -7.70 -4.14
CA TYR A 85 5.18 -6.58 -4.25
C TYR A 85 6.63 -7.05 -4.38
N VAL A 86 6.96 -8.18 -3.78
CA VAL A 86 8.32 -8.75 -3.82
C VAL A 86 8.60 -9.45 -5.15
N GLU A 87 7.57 -10.02 -5.76
CA GLU A 87 7.66 -10.73 -7.04
C GLU A 87 7.58 -9.80 -8.26
N THR A 88 7.52 -8.50 -8.03
CA THR A 88 7.36 -7.49 -9.08
C THR A 88 8.72 -6.97 -9.55
N ASP A 89 9.00 -7.05 -10.86
CA ASP A 89 10.23 -6.53 -11.46
C ASP A 89 10.21 -4.99 -11.58
N VAL A 90 9.03 -4.41 -11.81
CA VAL A 90 8.84 -2.97 -12.03
C VAL A 90 7.68 -2.46 -11.17
N LEU A 91 7.98 -1.58 -10.23
CA LEU A 91 6.97 -0.94 -9.38
C LEU A 91 6.56 0.41 -9.97
N VAL A 92 5.27 0.55 -10.25
CA VAL A 92 4.66 1.80 -10.70
C VAL A 92 3.75 2.34 -9.60
N SER A 93 4.04 3.53 -9.12
CA SER A 93 3.17 4.25 -8.20
C SER A 93 2.14 5.07 -8.98
N LEU A 94 0.90 4.61 -8.97
CA LEU A 94 -0.23 5.29 -9.60
C LEU A 94 -1.09 5.91 -8.50
N GLY A 95 -1.01 7.22 -8.33
CA GLY A 95 -1.65 7.92 -7.22
C GLY A 95 -2.41 9.16 -7.64
N LYS A 96 -3.13 9.74 -6.67
CA LYS A 96 -3.78 11.04 -6.80
C LYS A 96 -3.00 12.08 -6.01
N LEU A 97 -2.74 13.22 -6.63
CA LEU A 97 -2.13 14.37 -5.93
C LEU A 97 -3.18 15.01 -5.02
N LYS A 98 -2.86 15.12 -3.74
CA LYS A 98 -3.71 15.79 -2.73
C LYS A 98 -2.92 16.22 -1.52
N SER A 99 -3.40 17.18 -0.75
CA SER A 99 -2.84 17.51 0.55
C SER A 99 -3.08 16.37 1.56
N HIS A 100 -2.27 16.32 2.60
CA HIS A 100 -2.35 15.29 3.64
C HIS A 100 -1.88 15.88 4.98
N VAL A 101 -2.70 15.75 6.00
CA VAL A 101 -2.50 16.35 7.33
C VAL A 101 -1.15 15.99 7.97
N SER A 102 -0.74 14.73 7.90
CA SER A 102 0.49 14.26 8.54
C SER A 102 1.68 14.11 7.59
N GLY A 103 1.46 14.08 6.29
CA GLY A 103 2.51 13.88 5.29
C GLY A 103 2.72 15.07 4.37
N GLY A 104 2.04 16.18 4.62
CA GLY A 104 2.05 17.38 3.79
C GLY A 104 1.35 17.15 2.45
N ILE A 105 1.89 16.26 1.63
CA ILE A 105 1.36 15.94 0.30
C ILE A 105 1.27 14.43 0.07
N THR A 106 0.23 13.99 -0.60
CA THR A 106 0.15 12.64 -1.13
C THR A 106 0.65 12.66 -2.57
N GLY A 107 1.75 11.97 -2.81
CA GLY A 107 2.38 11.83 -4.12
C GLY A 107 2.89 10.40 -4.30
N GLY A 108 3.80 10.19 -5.24
CA GLY A 108 4.32 8.86 -5.57
C GLY A 108 4.91 8.12 -4.38
N MET A 109 5.76 8.78 -3.60
CA MET A 109 6.42 8.19 -2.43
C MET A 109 5.43 7.88 -1.31
N LYS A 110 4.54 8.82 -0.96
CA LYS A 110 3.52 8.63 0.09
C LYS A 110 2.52 7.53 -0.27
N ASN A 111 2.29 7.28 -1.55
CA ASN A 111 1.38 6.22 -2.00
C ASN A 111 1.82 4.83 -1.51
N LEU A 112 3.13 4.60 -1.35
CA LEU A 112 3.68 3.36 -0.81
C LEU A 112 3.28 3.10 0.65
N PHE A 113 2.83 4.11 1.37
CA PHE A 113 2.28 3.96 2.72
C PHE A 113 1.09 2.99 2.79
N GLY A 114 0.47 2.70 1.65
CA GLY A 114 -0.55 1.68 1.49
C GLY A 114 -0.04 0.24 1.33
N ILE A 115 1.27 0.00 1.15
CA ILE A 115 1.82 -1.34 0.92
C ILE A 115 1.73 -2.25 2.16
N PRO A 116 2.09 -1.80 3.37
CA PRO A 116 1.99 -2.66 4.55
C PRO A 116 0.55 -3.09 4.81
N PRO A 117 0.27 -4.39 4.89
CA PRO A 117 -1.09 -4.89 4.98
C PRO A 117 -1.77 -4.50 6.29
N SER A 118 -3.02 -4.04 6.20
CA SER A 118 -3.79 -3.63 7.37
C SER A 118 -4.05 -4.77 8.36
N SER A 119 -4.00 -6.01 7.90
CA SER A 119 -4.08 -7.20 8.74
C SER A 119 -2.92 -7.31 9.76
N LEU A 120 -1.76 -6.73 9.45
CA LEU A 120 -0.59 -6.72 10.33
C LEU A 120 -0.37 -5.35 10.98
N TYR A 121 -0.66 -4.26 10.28
CA TYR A 121 -0.32 -2.90 10.70
C TYR A 121 -1.53 -2.06 11.12
N GLY A 122 -2.71 -2.64 11.09
CA GLY A 122 -3.94 -2.01 11.53
C GLY A 122 -4.86 -1.57 10.41
N ASP A 123 -6.13 -1.44 10.76
CA ASP A 123 -7.22 -1.04 9.87
C ASP A 123 -7.71 0.35 10.24
N ASP A 124 -7.82 1.25 9.27
CA ASP A 124 -8.30 2.61 9.50
C ASP A 124 -9.80 2.67 9.82
N LEU A 125 -10.54 1.62 9.53
CA LEU A 125 -12.00 1.66 9.61
C LEU A 125 -12.59 1.13 10.92
N LYS A 126 -11.80 0.55 11.81
CA LYS A 126 -12.25 -0.07 13.08
C LYS A 126 -13.41 -1.10 12.92
N GLN A 127 -13.70 -1.52 11.70
CA GLN A 127 -14.94 -2.24 11.37
C GLN A 127 -14.77 -3.74 11.25
N GLU A 128 -13.54 -4.25 11.29
CA GLU A 128 -13.34 -5.67 11.18
C GLU A 128 -12.90 -6.26 12.52
N PRO A 129 -13.76 -7.04 13.16
CA PRO A 129 -13.34 -7.90 14.24
C PRO A 129 -12.47 -8.99 13.62
N SER A 130 -11.18 -8.80 13.58
CA SER A 130 -10.24 -9.86 13.35
C SER A 130 -9.33 -9.93 14.56
N GLU A 131 -9.10 -11.13 14.99
CA GLU A 131 -8.17 -11.44 16.08
C GLU A 131 -6.76 -10.92 15.75
N ASP A 132 -6.50 -10.69 14.47
CA ASP A 132 -5.23 -10.25 13.91
C ASP A 132 -5.18 -8.74 13.60
N ALA A 133 -6.25 -7.98 13.79
CA ALA A 133 -6.27 -6.56 13.47
C ALA A 133 -5.84 -5.73 14.67
N LEU A 134 -4.78 -4.98 14.50
CA LEU A 134 -4.53 -3.81 15.31
C LEU A 134 -5.67 -2.80 15.07
N ASP A 135 -6.08 -2.10 16.10
CA ASP A 135 -7.26 -1.25 16.07
C ASP A 135 -7.23 -0.20 14.97
N TYR A 136 -6.02 0.19 14.54
CA TYR A 136 -5.97 1.16 13.50
C TYR A 136 -4.51 1.54 13.10
N ARG A 137 -4.27 1.85 11.83
CA ARG A 137 -2.96 2.27 11.33
C ARG A 137 -2.40 3.52 12.00
N GLY A 138 -3.28 4.41 12.47
CA GLY A 138 -2.88 5.56 13.22
C GLY A 138 -2.10 5.19 14.48
N ALA A 139 -2.51 4.15 15.18
CA ALA A 139 -1.82 3.68 16.36
C ALA A 139 -0.46 3.03 16.05
N THR A 140 -0.32 2.37 14.92
CA THR A 140 0.94 1.70 14.53
C THR A 140 1.81 2.61 13.66
N MET A 141 1.32 2.96 12.47
CA MET A 141 2.16 3.60 11.44
C MET A 141 2.28 5.12 11.59
N HIS A 142 1.33 5.79 12.20
CA HIS A 142 1.41 7.24 12.40
C HIS A 142 2.03 7.58 13.76
N ALA A 143 1.45 7.01 14.82
CA ALA A 143 1.80 7.37 16.19
C ALA A 143 2.80 6.43 16.88
N CYS A 144 3.01 5.22 16.34
CA CYS A 144 3.84 4.16 16.95
C CYS A 144 3.47 3.84 18.41
N THR A 145 2.20 3.96 18.76
CA THR A 145 1.70 3.61 20.10
C THR A 145 1.40 2.12 20.24
N ARG A 146 1.37 1.39 19.14
CA ARG A 146 1.22 -0.06 19.08
C ARG A 146 2.25 -0.69 18.15
N LYS A 147 2.71 -1.89 18.50
CA LYS A 147 3.52 -2.71 17.59
C LYS A 147 2.63 -3.38 16.54
N PRO A 148 3.14 -3.60 15.33
CA PRO A 148 2.43 -4.41 14.34
C PRO A 148 2.27 -5.85 14.85
N PHE A 149 1.22 -6.52 14.37
CA PHE A 149 0.99 -7.94 14.61
C PHE A 149 1.89 -8.77 13.70
N THR A 150 3.11 -8.97 14.10
CA THR A 150 4.13 -9.74 13.39
C THR A 150 5.03 -10.45 14.38
N SER A 151 5.60 -11.58 13.97
CA SER A 151 6.57 -12.32 14.76
C SER A 151 7.94 -11.65 14.82
N ALA A 152 8.19 -10.66 13.98
CA ALA A 152 9.46 -9.97 13.89
C ALA A 152 9.53 -8.77 14.85
N ASP A 153 10.51 -8.72 15.72
CA ASP A 153 10.74 -7.59 16.63
C ASP A 153 11.70 -6.57 15.98
N TYR A 154 11.28 -6.00 14.86
CA TYR A 154 12.07 -5.07 14.06
C TYR A 154 11.56 -3.62 14.11
N PHE A 155 10.49 -3.38 14.84
CA PHE A 155 9.81 -2.10 14.83
C PHE A 155 10.32 -1.19 15.94
N ASN A 156 10.96 -0.08 15.59
CA ASN A 156 11.60 0.86 16.53
C ASN A 156 10.91 2.23 16.57
N GLY A 157 9.66 2.32 16.13
CA GLY A 157 8.94 3.57 16.14
C GLY A 157 8.78 4.18 17.52
N LYS A 158 8.88 5.50 17.60
CA LYS A 158 8.70 6.27 18.84
C LYS A 158 7.39 7.02 18.79
N SER A 159 6.62 6.94 19.87
CA SER A 159 5.50 7.83 20.08
C SER A 159 5.99 9.21 20.52
N VAL A 160 5.43 10.25 19.94
CA VAL A 160 5.66 11.64 20.35
C VAL A 160 4.32 12.24 20.77
N GLU A 161 4.24 12.70 22.01
CA GLU A 161 3.03 13.29 22.55
C GLU A 161 2.62 14.52 21.72
N GLY A 162 1.36 14.57 21.33
CA GLY A 162 0.79 15.67 20.55
C GLY A 162 1.07 15.63 19.04
N ASP A 163 1.95 14.74 18.56
CA ASP A 163 2.23 14.60 17.13
C ASP A 163 1.89 13.18 16.62
N HIS A 164 0.64 13.00 16.24
CA HIS A 164 0.16 11.73 15.71
C HIS A 164 0.70 11.37 14.32
N GLY A 165 1.41 12.29 13.67
CA GLY A 165 1.99 12.10 12.34
C GLY A 165 3.51 12.02 12.33
N PHE A 166 4.17 12.11 13.48
CA PHE A 166 5.63 12.23 13.62
C PHE A 166 6.41 11.16 12.84
N ASN A 167 5.89 9.95 12.78
CA ASN A 167 6.57 8.84 12.11
C ASN A 167 6.24 8.70 10.62
N VAL A 168 5.23 9.39 10.12
CA VAL A 168 4.78 9.25 8.72
C VAL A 168 5.90 9.51 7.71
N PRO A 169 6.72 10.58 7.80
CA PRO A 169 7.84 10.78 6.90
C PRO A 169 8.88 9.65 6.96
N ARG A 170 9.15 9.12 8.16
CA ARG A 170 10.10 8.03 8.37
C ARG A 170 9.63 6.72 7.75
N PHE A 171 8.35 6.40 7.91
CA PHE A 171 7.72 5.27 7.21
C PHE A 171 7.83 5.39 5.69
N ILE A 172 7.60 6.59 5.16
CA ILE A 172 7.73 6.85 3.73
C ILE A 172 9.15 6.58 3.26
N VAL A 173 10.16 7.02 4.02
CA VAL A 173 11.57 6.78 3.69
C VAL A 173 11.88 5.28 3.70
N ASP A 174 11.53 4.58 4.76
CA ASP A 174 11.76 3.14 4.89
C ASP A 174 11.13 2.36 3.75
N LEU A 175 9.84 2.63 3.46
CA LEU A 175 9.12 1.93 2.40
C LEU A 175 9.70 2.19 1.01
N ASN A 176 10.10 3.45 0.72
CA ASN A 176 10.72 3.77 -0.56
C ASN A 176 12.14 3.23 -0.69
N SER A 177 12.84 3.03 0.42
CA SER A 177 14.14 2.36 0.44
C SER A 177 14.00 0.85 0.19
N ALA A 178 12.94 0.23 0.74
CA ALA A 178 12.65 -1.18 0.56
C ALA A 178 12.04 -1.49 -0.83
N PHE A 179 11.25 -0.55 -1.38
CA PHE A 179 10.52 -0.68 -2.64
C PHE A 179 10.81 0.51 -3.56
N PRO A 180 11.96 0.52 -4.27
CA PRO A 180 12.28 1.60 -5.20
C PRO A 180 11.21 1.75 -6.29
N ILE A 181 10.67 2.95 -6.44
CA ILE A 181 9.67 3.24 -7.46
C ILE A 181 10.36 3.47 -8.80
N HIS A 182 9.95 2.74 -9.84
CA HIS A 182 10.49 2.87 -11.20
C HIS A 182 9.77 3.94 -12.02
N LEU A 183 8.47 4.13 -11.76
CA LEU A 183 7.66 5.14 -12.43
C LEU A 183 6.60 5.69 -11.49
N VAL A 184 6.42 6.99 -11.51
CA VAL A 184 5.33 7.67 -10.80
C VAL A 184 4.38 8.29 -11.82
N VAL A 185 3.08 7.99 -11.70
CA VAL A 185 2.01 8.62 -12.46
C VAL A 185 1.01 9.19 -11.48
N LEU A 186 0.80 10.51 -11.52
CA LEU A 186 -0.11 11.20 -10.62
C LEU A 186 -1.29 11.81 -11.40
N ASP A 187 -2.50 11.50 -10.94
CA ASP A 187 -3.68 12.27 -11.33
C ASP A 187 -3.71 13.58 -10.53
N ALA A 188 -3.53 14.68 -11.23
CA ALA A 188 -3.56 16.03 -10.68
C ALA A 188 -4.64 16.91 -11.37
N ILE A 189 -5.57 16.32 -12.11
CA ILE A 189 -6.62 17.06 -12.84
C ILE A 189 -7.59 17.74 -11.85
N SER A 190 -7.94 17.02 -10.78
CA SER A 190 -8.73 17.59 -9.68
C SER A 190 -8.05 17.26 -8.37
N VAL A 191 -7.59 18.27 -7.66
CA VAL A 191 -6.86 18.13 -6.42
C VAL A 191 -7.79 18.43 -5.25
N ILE A 192 -7.84 17.53 -4.26
CA ILE A 192 -8.52 17.79 -3.00
C ILE A 192 -7.53 18.49 -2.09
N GLN A 193 -7.86 19.71 -1.70
CA GLN A 193 -7.19 20.41 -0.64
C GLN A 193 -8.00 20.16 0.64
N THR A 194 -7.39 19.50 1.61
CA THR A 194 -8.01 19.39 2.94
C THR A 194 -8.00 20.75 3.58
N ALA A 195 -9.15 21.21 4.08
CA ALA A 195 -9.18 22.35 4.98
C ALA A 195 -8.35 22.02 6.22
N GLU A 196 -7.57 22.98 6.67
CA GLU A 196 -6.88 22.95 7.95
C GLU A 196 -7.89 22.95 9.11
#